data_4eb82ad11fb138f2819ee6314c012952
#
_entry.id   4eb82ad11fb138f2819ee6314c012952
#
_cell.length_a   1.000
_cell.length_b   1.000
_cell.length_c   1.000
_cell.angle_alpha   90.00
_cell.angle_beta   90.00
_cell.angle_gamma   90.00
#
_symmetry.space_group_name_H-M   'P 1'
#
loop_
_entity.id
_entity.type
_entity.pdbx_description
1 polymer ?
#
loop_
_entity_poly.entity_id
_entity_poly.type
_entity_poly.pdbx_seq_one_letter_code
_entity_poly.pdbx_strand_id
1 'polypeptide(L)'
;MTKEKLLKVIRAAKTSRRTSLTLGDNKIKELPPEIGDLTNLMDLDMSRNELETLPSEINNLKKLKRLGLNYQKFNSFPVAICSLKKLGELYLRGNKITEVPPEIGDLKNLTGLDLRGNRITHLPKEIIQLKHLKLLFLDGNPLVEPPLEIVVKGKDAIFSYFLTKYTNTTNIQPSQPNSLNTQSLEDVTLYTKQR
;
A
#
# COMPACT_ATOMS: atom_id res chain seq x y z
N MET A 1 1.92 20.25 -19.66
CA MET A 1 3.25 20.19 -20.33
C MET A 1 3.19 19.18 -21.45
N THR A 2 3.79 19.46 -22.62
CA THR A 2 3.85 18.48 -23.72
C THR A 2 4.84 17.36 -23.40
N LYS A 3 4.67 16.18 -24.00
CA LYS A 3 5.60 15.04 -23.83
C LYS A 3 7.04 15.41 -24.23
N GLU A 4 7.20 16.14 -25.34
CA GLU A 4 8.52 16.59 -25.80
C GLU A 4 9.21 17.51 -24.80
N LYS A 5 8.47 18.48 -24.23
CA LYS A 5 9.00 19.37 -23.19
C LYS A 5 9.40 18.60 -21.94
N LEU A 6 8.59 17.61 -21.52
CA LEU A 6 8.89 16.76 -20.37
C LEU A 6 10.18 15.95 -20.60
N LEU A 7 10.33 15.35 -21.79
CA LEU A 7 11.54 14.62 -22.16
C LEU A 7 12.81 15.53 -22.14
N LYS A 8 12.69 16.77 -22.63
CA LYS A 8 13.82 17.75 -22.54
C LYS A 8 14.20 18.00 -21.07
N VAL A 9 13.22 18.18 -20.18
CA VAL A 9 13.47 18.40 -18.74
C VAL A 9 14.14 17.17 -18.11
N ILE A 10 13.65 15.96 -18.41
CA ILE A 10 14.23 14.72 -17.88
C ILE A 10 15.67 14.53 -18.36
N ARG A 11 15.94 14.75 -19.66
CA ARG A 11 17.31 14.66 -20.19
C ARG A 11 18.27 15.68 -19.54
N ALA A 12 17.83 16.93 -19.36
CA ALA A 12 18.60 17.94 -18.67
C ALA A 12 18.87 17.56 -17.21
N ALA A 13 17.88 17.01 -16.50
CA ALA A 13 18.05 16.52 -15.14
C ALA A 13 19.04 15.34 -15.05
N LYS A 14 19.02 14.43 -16.04
CA LYS A 14 19.97 13.31 -16.15
C LYS A 14 21.41 13.84 -16.35
N THR A 15 21.62 14.72 -17.32
CA THR A 15 22.95 15.29 -17.66
C THR A 15 23.53 16.02 -16.45
N SER A 16 22.73 16.81 -15.73
CA SER A 16 23.16 17.56 -14.54
C SER A 16 23.14 16.70 -13.25
N ARG A 17 22.89 15.39 -13.34
CA ARG A 17 22.85 14.44 -12.21
C ARG A 17 22.01 14.94 -11.03
N ARG A 18 20.84 15.52 -11.32
CA ARG A 18 19.97 16.08 -10.29
C ARG A 18 19.57 15.05 -9.26
N THR A 19 19.50 15.48 -8.01
CA THR A 19 19.01 14.69 -6.89
C THR A 19 17.57 15.05 -6.51
N SER A 20 17.04 16.17 -7.03
CA SER A 20 15.66 16.61 -6.85
C SER A 20 15.06 17.08 -8.17
N LEU A 21 13.79 16.76 -8.41
CA LEU A 21 13.03 17.18 -9.58
C LEU A 21 11.58 17.50 -9.18
N THR A 22 11.15 18.73 -9.48
CA THR A 22 9.77 19.18 -9.25
C THR A 22 9.10 19.40 -10.60
N LEU A 23 8.00 18.67 -10.83
CA LEU A 23 7.19 18.66 -12.04
C LEU A 23 5.70 18.89 -11.74
N GLY A 24 5.38 19.48 -10.58
CA GLY A 24 4.00 19.76 -10.17
C GLY A 24 3.30 20.76 -11.07
N ASP A 25 1.96 20.75 -11.09
CA ASP A 25 1.08 21.71 -11.78
C ASP A 25 1.30 21.83 -13.30
N ASN A 26 1.63 20.73 -13.98
CA ASN A 26 1.99 20.73 -15.40
C ASN A 26 1.00 20.02 -16.33
N LYS A 27 -0.14 19.52 -15.80
CA LYS A 27 -1.15 18.74 -16.55
C LYS A 27 -0.52 17.55 -17.30
N ILE A 28 0.47 16.89 -16.66
CA ILE A 28 1.14 15.71 -17.21
C ILE A 28 0.15 14.53 -17.09
N LYS A 29 -0.16 13.88 -18.22
CA LYS A 29 -1.06 12.72 -18.27
C LYS A 29 -0.29 11.39 -18.25
N GLU A 30 0.93 11.40 -18.76
CA GLU A 30 1.77 10.23 -18.89
C GLU A 30 3.20 10.58 -18.51
N LEU A 31 3.81 9.75 -17.65
CA LEU A 31 5.22 9.85 -17.30
C LEU A 31 6.01 8.92 -18.20
N PRO A 32 6.98 9.43 -18.98
CA PRO A 32 7.72 8.60 -19.91
C PRO A 32 8.74 7.70 -19.16
N PRO A 33 9.08 6.51 -19.72
CA PRO A 33 10.00 5.54 -19.09
C PRO A 33 11.39 6.11 -18.82
N GLU A 34 11.82 7.15 -19.55
CA GLU A 34 13.08 7.86 -19.34
C GLU A 34 13.21 8.49 -17.94
N ILE A 35 12.11 8.59 -17.18
CA ILE A 35 12.19 8.98 -15.76
C ILE A 35 13.09 8.02 -14.97
N GLY A 36 13.10 6.74 -15.31
CA GLY A 36 13.94 5.72 -14.69
C GLY A 36 15.45 5.93 -14.89
N ASP A 37 15.84 6.76 -15.84
CA ASP A 37 17.24 7.12 -16.07
C ASP A 37 17.79 8.04 -14.97
N LEU A 38 16.93 8.67 -14.17
CA LEU A 38 17.32 9.61 -13.12
C LEU A 38 17.76 8.90 -11.83
N THR A 39 18.65 7.93 -11.94
CA THR A 39 19.08 7.03 -10.85
C THR A 39 19.72 7.73 -9.64
N ASN A 40 20.06 9.01 -9.75
CA ASN A 40 20.54 9.83 -8.64
C ASN A 40 19.43 10.53 -7.86
N LEU A 41 18.18 10.46 -8.33
CA LEU A 41 17.07 11.19 -7.75
C LEU A 41 16.76 10.69 -6.33
N MET A 42 16.65 11.64 -5.41
CA MET A 42 16.24 11.40 -4.02
C MET A 42 14.88 12.01 -3.71
N ASP A 43 14.48 13.03 -4.45
CA ASP A 43 13.21 13.74 -4.28
C ASP A 43 12.55 13.94 -5.65
N LEU A 44 11.32 13.44 -5.80
CA LEU A 44 10.51 13.63 -7.00
C LEU A 44 9.13 14.14 -6.58
N ASP A 45 8.80 15.36 -6.97
CA ASP A 45 7.46 15.91 -6.80
C ASP A 45 6.77 16.07 -8.15
N MET A 46 5.68 15.34 -8.33
CA MET A 46 4.82 15.40 -9.49
C MET A 46 3.37 15.81 -9.14
N SER A 47 3.14 16.32 -7.94
CA SER A 47 1.80 16.65 -7.45
C SER A 47 1.04 17.57 -8.40
N ARG A 48 -0.31 17.47 -8.39
CA ARG A 48 -1.21 18.27 -9.23
C ARG A 48 -0.96 18.11 -10.73
N ASN A 49 -0.91 16.86 -11.16
CA ASN A 49 -0.91 16.47 -12.57
C ASN A 49 -2.13 15.60 -12.89
N GLU A 50 -2.11 14.88 -13.99
CA GLU A 50 -3.23 14.07 -14.47
C GLU A 50 -2.82 12.62 -14.71
N LEU A 51 -1.84 12.11 -13.93
CA LEU A 51 -1.35 10.74 -14.07
C LEU A 51 -2.41 9.73 -13.61
N GLU A 52 -2.62 8.71 -14.42
CA GLU A 52 -3.44 7.54 -14.09
C GLU A 52 -2.59 6.33 -13.71
N THR A 53 -1.37 6.26 -14.24
CA THR A 53 -0.39 5.19 -13.99
C THR A 53 1.03 5.75 -13.89
N LEU A 54 1.95 4.92 -13.41
CA LEU A 54 3.40 5.16 -13.49
C LEU A 54 4.05 4.10 -14.38
N PRO A 55 5.11 4.46 -15.13
CA PRO A 55 5.91 3.48 -15.86
C PRO A 55 6.66 2.56 -14.90
N SER A 56 6.90 1.31 -15.31
CA SER A 56 7.66 0.33 -14.50
C SER A 56 9.06 0.82 -14.16
N GLU A 57 9.65 1.64 -15.01
CA GLU A 57 10.99 2.23 -14.88
C GLU A 57 11.14 3.16 -13.66
N ILE A 58 10.02 3.59 -13.04
CA ILE A 58 10.06 4.27 -11.74
C ILE A 58 10.85 3.44 -10.70
N ASN A 59 10.84 2.11 -10.86
CA ASN A 59 11.56 1.16 -10.02
C ASN A 59 13.08 1.36 -10.05
N ASN A 60 13.63 2.02 -11.06
CA ASN A 60 15.05 2.28 -11.20
C ASN A 60 15.53 3.39 -10.26
N LEU A 61 14.64 4.18 -9.68
CA LEU A 61 14.96 5.28 -8.77
C LEU A 61 15.35 4.78 -7.37
N LYS A 62 16.33 3.89 -7.27
CA LYS A 62 16.71 3.20 -6.02
C LYS A 62 17.24 4.12 -4.90
N LYS A 63 17.52 5.39 -5.19
CA LYS A 63 17.94 6.39 -4.20
C LYS A 63 16.79 7.27 -3.72
N LEU A 64 15.58 7.09 -4.28
CA LEU A 64 14.43 7.94 -3.97
C LEU A 64 14.03 7.82 -2.50
N LYS A 65 13.93 8.97 -1.83
CA LYS A 65 13.54 9.11 -0.43
C LYS A 65 12.17 9.76 -0.26
N ARG A 66 11.80 10.65 -1.20
CA ARG A 66 10.53 11.36 -1.17
C ARG A 66 9.85 11.30 -2.54
N LEU A 67 8.57 10.96 -2.56
CA LEU A 67 7.74 10.89 -3.76
C LEU A 67 6.40 11.58 -3.53
N GLY A 68 6.19 12.70 -4.24
CA GLY A 68 4.96 13.48 -4.25
C GLY A 68 4.10 13.13 -5.47
N LEU A 69 2.93 12.54 -5.21
CA LEU A 69 1.92 12.16 -6.21
C LEU A 69 0.52 12.62 -5.78
N ASN A 70 0.45 13.73 -5.02
CA ASN A 70 -0.84 14.27 -4.60
C ASN A 70 -1.63 14.79 -5.80
N TYR A 71 -2.96 14.67 -5.72
CA TYR A 71 -3.89 15.24 -6.70
C TYR A 71 -3.59 14.79 -8.13
N GLN A 72 -3.50 13.48 -8.32
CA GLN A 72 -3.45 12.80 -9.60
C GLN A 72 -4.82 12.17 -9.93
N LYS A 73 -4.84 11.28 -10.92
CA LYS A 73 -6.03 10.51 -11.32
C LYS A 73 -5.88 9.00 -11.07
N PHE A 74 -5.03 8.58 -10.14
CA PHE A 74 -4.84 7.16 -9.82
C PHE A 74 -6.14 6.53 -9.31
N ASN A 75 -6.65 5.52 -10.00
CA ASN A 75 -7.77 4.70 -9.54
C ASN A 75 -7.29 3.49 -8.70
N SER A 76 -6.06 3.06 -8.91
CA SER A 76 -5.39 2.00 -8.15
C SER A 76 -4.07 2.51 -7.57
N PHE A 77 -3.60 1.86 -6.52
CA PHE A 77 -2.30 2.14 -5.95
C PHE A 77 -1.18 1.77 -6.94
N PRO A 78 -0.22 2.65 -7.22
CA PRO A 78 0.87 2.36 -8.15
C PRO A 78 1.90 1.40 -7.53
N VAL A 79 1.62 0.10 -7.56
CA VAL A 79 2.37 -0.97 -6.85
C VAL A 79 3.87 -0.95 -7.17
N ALA A 80 4.25 -0.51 -8.37
CA ALA A 80 5.66 -0.37 -8.77
C ALA A 80 6.52 0.37 -7.74
N ILE A 81 5.95 1.36 -7.03
CA ILE A 81 6.70 2.13 -6.03
C ILE A 81 7.10 1.32 -4.80
N CYS A 82 6.44 0.18 -4.53
CA CYS A 82 6.76 -0.66 -3.37
C CYS A 82 8.15 -1.32 -3.45
N SER A 83 8.78 -1.27 -4.62
CA SER A 83 10.18 -1.69 -4.82
C SER A 83 11.22 -0.63 -4.39
N LEU A 84 10.80 0.60 -4.08
CA LEU A 84 11.67 1.73 -3.74
C LEU A 84 12.08 1.66 -2.25
N LYS A 85 12.97 0.74 -1.91
CA LYS A 85 13.29 0.38 -0.51
C LYS A 85 13.91 1.52 0.33
N LYS A 86 14.36 2.63 -0.28
CA LYS A 86 14.85 3.82 0.43
C LYS A 86 13.78 4.91 0.62
N LEU A 87 12.54 4.66 0.15
CA LEU A 87 11.48 5.64 0.25
C LEU A 87 11.11 5.87 1.72
N GLY A 88 11.19 7.13 2.15
CA GLY A 88 10.87 7.59 3.49
C GLY A 88 9.52 8.32 3.56
N GLU A 89 9.15 9.02 2.48
CA GLU A 89 7.91 9.78 2.43
C GLU A 89 7.17 9.53 1.11
N LEU A 90 5.88 9.19 1.23
CA LEU A 90 4.98 8.95 0.11
C LEU A 90 3.70 9.76 0.26
N TYR A 91 3.41 10.60 -0.72
CA TYR A 91 2.24 11.46 -0.74
C TYR A 91 1.33 11.10 -1.91
N LEU A 92 0.13 10.58 -1.59
CA LEU A 92 -0.90 10.13 -2.55
C LEU A 92 -2.27 10.78 -2.27
N ARG A 93 -2.28 11.91 -1.56
CA ARG A 93 -3.51 12.62 -1.21
C ARG A 93 -4.31 13.03 -2.45
N GLY A 94 -5.64 12.96 -2.36
CA GLY A 94 -6.54 13.51 -3.39
C GLY A 94 -6.52 12.73 -4.70
N ASN A 95 -6.35 11.41 -4.61
CA ASN A 95 -6.51 10.48 -5.73
C ASN A 95 -7.88 9.75 -5.64
N LYS A 96 -8.03 8.66 -6.39
CA LYS A 96 -9.24 7.82 -6.41
C LYS A 96 -8.92 6.38 -6.03
N ILE A 97 -7.83 6.16 -5.28
CA ILE A 97 -7.33 4.84 -4.89
C ILE A 97 -8.37 4.17 -4.00
N THR A 98 -8.73 2.94 -4.34
CA THR A 98 -9.73 2.16 -3.60
C THR A 98 -9.11 1.15 -2.65
N GLU A 99 -7.86 0.77 -2.88
CA GLU A 99 -7.18 -0.31 -2.14
C GLU A 99 -5.70 -0.01 -1.98
N VAL A 100 -5.14 -0.33 -0.82
CA VAL A 100 -3.69 -0.32 -0.57
C VAL A 100 -3.20 -1.76 -0.61
N PRO A 101 -2.22 -2.09 -1.48
CA PRO A 101 -1.78 -3.46 -1.64
C PRO A 101 -0.90 -3.93 -0.48
N PRO A 102 -0.84 -5.25 -0.20
CA PRO A 102 0.02 -5.82 0.83
C PRO A 102 1.51 -5.46 0.67
N GLU A 103 1.97 -5.24 -0.55
CA GLU A 103 3.33 -4.83 -0.90
C GLU A 103 3.74 -3.49 -0.28
N ILE A 104 2.78 -2.69 0.23
CA ILE A 104 3.08 -1.48 1.02
C ILE A 104 4.01 -1.81 2.18
N GLY A 105 3.84 -2.99 2.80
CA GLY A 105 4.67 -3.49 3.88
C GLY A 105 6.15 -3.64 3.53
N ASP A 106 6.50 -3.61 2.25
CA ASP A 106 7.87 -3.70 1.76
C ASP A 106 8.65 -2.38 1.86
N LEU A 107 7.97 -1.27 2.07
CA LEU A 107 8.58 0.05 2.23
C LEU A 107 9.09 0.25 3.67
N LYS A 108 10.02 -0.59 4.10
CA LYS A 108 10.50 -0.66 5.50
C LYS A 108 11.06 0.65 6.05
N ASN A 109 11.53 1.55 5.18
CA ASN A 109 12.09 2.84 5.58
C ASN A 109 11.03 3.96 5.59
N LEU A 110 9.76 3.65 5.30
CA LEU A 110 8.71 4.67 5.22
C LEU A 110 8.45 5.27 6.62
N THR A 111 8.54 6.60 6.69
CA THR A 111 8.30 7.40 7.90
C THR A 111 7.03 8.24 7.79
N GLY A 112 6.61 8.57 6.57
CA GLY A 112 5.40 9.34 6.29
C GLY A 112 4.61 8.76 5.12
N LEU A 113 3.29 8.56 5.34
CA LEU A 113 2.34 8.08 4.33
C LEU A 113 1.08 8.95 4.37
N ASP A 114 0.84 9.68 3.29
CA ASP A 114 -0.38 10.49 3.13
C ASP A 114 -1.30 9.87 2.08
N LEU A 115 -2.43 9.33 2.53
CA LEU A 115 -3.48 8.71 1.72
C LEU A 115 -4.81 9.48 1.82
N ARG A 116 -4.82 10.70 2.36
CA ARG A 116 -6.04 11.48 2.54
C ARG A 116 -6.81 11.70 1.24
N GLY A 117 -8.15 11.74 1.37
CA GLY A 117 -9.01 12.08 0.22
C GLY A 117 -8.91 11.07 -0.92
N ASN A 118 -8.85 9.79 -0.60
CA ASN A 118 -8.95 8.67 -1.53
C ASN A 118 -10.31 7.95 -1.34
N ARG A 119 -10.42 6.72 -1.86
CA ARG A 119 -11.62 5.88 -1.77
C ARG A 119 -11.32 4.55 -1.09
N ILE A 120 -10.33 4.55 -0.19
CA ILE A 120 -9.83 3.34 0.48
C ILE A 120 -10.87 2.89 1.50
N THR A 121 -11.25 1.61 1.42
CA THR A 121 -12.18 0.97 2.35
C THR A 121 -11.48 0.08 3.36
N HIS A 122 -10.34 -0.51 2.97
CA HIS A 122 -9.59 -1.46 3.82
C HIS A 122 -8.09 -1.15 3.75
N LEU A 123 -7.44 -1.21 4.90
CA LEU A 123 -5.98 -1.24 4.95
C LEU A 123 -5.49 -2.68 5.01
N PRO A 124 -4.39 -3.03 4.36
CA PRO A 124 -3.80 -4.36 4.48
C PRO A 124 -3.14 -4.52 5.84
N LYS A 125 -3.18 -5.74 6.40
CA LYS A 125 -2.51 -6.05 7.67
C LYS A 125 -0.99 -5.79 7.61
N GLU A 126 -0.40 -5.85 6.45
CA GLU A 126 1.01 -5.59 6.17
C GLU A 126 1.44 -4.16 6.51
N ILE A 127 0.48 -3.24 6.73
CA ILE A 127 0.76 -1.88 7.23
C ILE A 127 1.56 -1.90 8.54
N ILE A 128 1.38 -2.93 9.39
CA ILE A 128 2.14 -3.09 10.64
C ILE A 128 3.64 -3.38 10.42
N GLN A 129 4.03 -3.74 9.21
CA GLN A 129 5.43 -3.98 8.85
C GLN A 129 6.22 -2.68 8.67
N LEU A 130 5.53 -1.54 8.57
CA LEU A 130 6.12 -0.20 8.45
C LEU A 130 6.60 0.30 9.82
N LYS A 131 7.56 -0.35 10.42
CA LYS A 131 8.00 -0.11 11.81
C LYS A 131 8.58 1.28 12.04
N HIS A 132 9.05 1.95 11.01
CA HIS A 132 9.57 3.33 11.08
C HIS A 132 8.52 4.39 10.78
N LEU A 133 7.27 4.00 10.46
CA LEU A 133 6.19 4.93 10.15
C LEU A 133 5.86 5.79 11.37
N LYS A 134 5.95 7.11 11.18
CA LYS A 134 5.63 8.13 12.19
C LYS A 134 4.32 8.81 11.89
N LEU A 135 4.07 9.11 10.62
CA LEU A 135 2.91 9.85 10.15
C LEU A 135 2.09 8.97 9.19
N LEU A 136 0.84 8.73 9.53
CA LEU A 136 -0.15 8.04 8.70
C LEU A 136 -1.41 8.91 8.64
N PHE A 137 -1.70 9.45 7.46
CA PHE A 137 -2.87 10.30 7.25
C PHE A 137 -3.89 9.58 6.36
N LEU A 138 -5.11 9.39 6.86
CA LEU A 138 -6.17 8.59 6.24
C LEU A 138 -7.50 9.35 6.06
N ASP A 139 -7.57 10.60 6.52
CA ASP A 139 -8.80 11.40 6.51
C ASP A 139 -9.44 11.46 5.12
N GLY A 140 -10.77 11.45 5.07
CA GLY A 140 -11.51 11.53 3.80
C GLY A 140 -11.46 10.24 2.96
N ASN A 141 -11.25 9.08 3.60
CA ASN A 141 -11.45 7.76 3.02
C ASN A 141 -12.68 7.08 3.65
N PRO A 142 -13.47 6.29 2.89
CA PRO A 142 -14.60 5.54 3.42
C PRO A 142 -14.14 4.23 4.09
N LEU A 143 -13.24 4.33 5.08
CA LEU A 143 -12.66 3.16 5.74
C LEU A 143 -13.71 2.36 6.50
N VAL A 144 -13.69 1.05 6.28
CA VAL A 144 -14.44 0.02 6.98
C VAL A 144 -13.51 -0.79 7.88
N GLU A 145 -12.29 -1.06 7.41
CA GLU A 145 -11.26 -1.77 8.17
C GLU A 145 -9.90 -1.04 8.07
N PRO A 146 -9.32 -0.66 9.22
CA PRO A 146 -9.87 -0.76 10.57
C PRO A 146 -11.09 0.17 10.74
N PRO A 147 -11.98 -0.10 11.74
CA PRO A 147 -13.14 0.74 12.01
C PRO A 147 -12.76 2.19 12.32
N LEU A 148 -13.66 3.13 12.02
CA LEU A 148 -13.38 4.55 12.18
C LEU A 148 -12.99 4.94 13.62
N GLU A 149 -13.60 4.29 14.63
CA GLU A 149 -13.24 4.49 16.03
C GLU A 149 -11.80 4.11 16.39
N ILE A 150 -11.16 3.28 15.57
CA ILE A 150 -9.73 2.94 15.68
C ILE A 150 -8.91 3.95 14.89
N VAL A 151 -9.35 4.31 13.69
CA VAL A 151 -8.63 5.24 12.80
C VAL A 151 -8.43 6.60 13.45
N VAL A 152 -9.45 7.14 14.12
CA VAL A 152 -9.39 8.46 14.80
C VAL A 152 -8.40 8.49 15.97
N LYS A 153 -8.03 7.33 16.53
CA LYS A 153 -7.02 7.21 17.59
C LYS A 153 -5.58 7.19 17.04
N GLY A 154 -5.44 7.18 15.71
CA GLY A 154 -4.16 7.29 15.02
C GLY A 154 -3.43 5.97 14.80
N LYS A 155 -2.23 6.10 14.27
CA LYS A 155 -1.40 4.99 13.77
C LYS A 155 -1.20 3.86 14.78
N ASP A 156 -0.89 4.16 16.03
CA ASP A 156 -0.57 3.13 17.01
C ASP A 156 -1.80 2.27 17.37
N ALA A 157 -2.99 2.87 17.39
CA ALA A 157 -4.24 2.14 17.54
C ALA A 157 -4.54 1.24 16.35
N ILE A 158 -4.28 1.71 15.12
CA ILE A 158 -4.41 0.93 13.89
C ILE A 158 -3.48 -0.29 13.93
N PHE A 159 -2.22 -0.09 14.31
CA PHE A 159 -1.24 -1.16 14.43
C PHE A 159 -1.64 -2.19 15.48
N SER A 160 -2.07 -1.74 16.66
CA SER A 160 -2.57 -2.61 17.73
C SER A 160 -3.79 -3.41 17.29
N TYR A 161 -4.74 -2.78 16.57
CA TYR A 161 -5.91 -3.45 16.02
C TYR A 161 -5.52 -4.63 15.13
N PHE A 162 -4.64 -4.41 14.16
CA PHE A 162 -4.21 -5.47 13.25
C PHE A 162 -3.38 -6.54 13.97
N LEU A 163 -2.48 -6.17 14.88
CA LEU A 163 -1.74 -7.14 15.68
C LEU A 163 -2.69 -8.05 16.46
N THR A 164 -3.64 -7.50 17.21
CA THR A 164 -4.60 -8.30 18.01
C THR A 164 -5.45 -9.19 17.12
N LYS A 165 -5.99 -8.65 16.01
CA LYS A 165 -6.86 -9.40 15.09
C LYS A 165 -6.16 -10.61 14.48
N TYR A 166 -4.89 -10.48 14.09
CA TYR A 166 -4.19 -11.54 13.36
C TYR A 166 -3.31 -12.43 14.24
N THR A 167 -2.94 -12.04 15.47
CA THR A 167 -2.31 -12.95 16.45
C THR A 167 -3.31 -13.92 17.06
N ASN A 168 -4.56 -13.47 17.30
CA ASN A 168 -5.61 -14.34 17.83
C ASN A 168 -6.07 -15.39 16.83
N THR A 169 -5.89 -15.15 15.53
CA THR A 169 -6.28 -16.12 14.47
C THR A 169 -5.30 -17.28 14.36
N THR A 170 -4.06 -17.14 14.81
CA THR A 170 -3.05 -18.22 14.79
C THR A 170 -3.17 -19.19 15.98
N ASN A 171 -3.96 -18.85 17.00
CA ASN A 171 -4.21 -19.69 18.18
C ASN A 171 -5.50 -20.53 18.10
N ILE A 172 -6.26 -20.47 17.01
CA ILE A 172 -7.33 -21.43 16.76
C ILE A 172 -6.66 -22.66 16.11
N GLN A 173 -6.19 -23.59 16.93
CA GLN A 173 -5.98 -24.95 16.46
C GLN A 173 -7.30 -25.43 15.86
N PRO A 174 -7.27 -26.08 14.67
CA PRO A 174 -8.45 -26.79 14.22
C PRO A 174 -8.78 -27.80 15.34
N SER A 175 -9.94 -27.63 15.98
CA SER A 175 -10.50 -28.65 16.86
C SER A 175 -10.41 -29.96 16.09
N GLN A 176 -9.66 -30.90 16.63
CA GLN A 176 -9.65 -32.27 16.09
C GLN A 176 -11.10 -32.70 15.96
N PRO A 177 -11.50 -33.34 14.85
CA PRO A 177 -12.82 -33.94 14.77
C PRO A 177 -12.92 -34.89 15.96
N ASN A 178 -13.90 -34.65 16.83
CA ASN A 178 -14.24 -35.55 17.92
C ASN A 178 -14.22 -36.95 17.34
N SER A 179 -13.34 -37.79 17.85
CA SER A 179 -13.43 -39.24 17.64
C SER A 179 -14.82 -39.68 18.15
N LEU A 180 -15.74 -39.80 17.24
CA LEU A 180 -17.00 -40.45 17.49
C LEU A 180 -16.64 -41.85 18.01
N ASN A 181 -16.97 -42.05 19.28
CA ASN A 181 -16.83 -43.29 19.96
C ASN A 181 -17.55 -44.41 19.16
N THR A 182 -16.79 -45.28 18.51
CA THR A 182 -17.27 -46.40 17.69
C THR A 182 -17.89 -47.49 18.52
N GLN A 183 -18.24 -47.24 19.78
CA GLN A 183 -18.86 -48.21 20.68
C GLN A 183 -20.40 -48.22 20.67
N SER A 184 -21.07 -47.34 19.94
CA SER A 184 -22.53 -47.25 19.92
C SER A 184 -23.18 -47.91 18.68
N LEU A 185 -22.42 -48.57 17.81
CA LEU A 185 -22.95 -49.25 16.61
C LEU A 185 -23.07 -50.77 16.76
N GLU A 186 -22.52 -51.38 17.80
CA GLU A 186 -22.69 -52.82 18.06
C GLU A 186 -23.97 -53.17 18.86
N ASP A 187 -24.50 -52.21 19.62
CA ASP A 187 -25.71 -52.44 20.44
C ASP A 187 -27.03 -52.39 19.66
N VAL A 188 -27.04 -51.89 18.41
CA VAL A 188 -28.27 -51.80 17.59
C VAL A 188 -28.50 -53.07 16.76
N THR A 189 -27.48 -53.94 16.59
CA THR A 189 -27.59 -55.15 15.77
C THR A 189 -28.08 -56.39 16.56
N LEU A 190 -28.17 -56.30 17.89
CA LEU A 190 -28.61 -57.41 18.74
C LEU A 190 -30.15 -57.44 18.99
N TYR A 191 -30.87 -56.35 18.63
CA TYR A 191 -32.32 -56.28 18.89
C TYR A 191 -33.19 -56.68 17.72
N THR A 192 -32.65 -57.09 16.56
CA THR A 192 -33.43 -57.48 15.37
C THR A 192 -33.39 -58.98 15.04
N LYS A 193 -32.89 -59.85 15.97
CA LYS A 193 -32.87 -61.32 15.74
C LYS A 193 -33.69 -62.17 16.73
N GLN A 194 -34.67 -61.56 17.41
CA GLN A 194 -35.67 -62.36 18.18
C GLN A 194 -37.02 -61.70 17.97
N ARG A 195 -37.67 -62.04 16.81
CA ARG A 195 -39.08 -62.22 16.60
C ARG A 195 -39.35 -62.87 15.23
#